data_55dff501de5df1b372f33004fb09bb17
#
_entry.id   55dff501de5df1b372f33004fb09bb17
#
_cell.length_a   1.000
_cell.length_b   1.000
_cell.length_c   1.000
_cell.angle_alpha   90.00
_cell.angle_beta   90.00
_cell.angle_gamma   90.00
#
_symmetry.space_group_name_H-M   'P 1'
#
loop_
_entity.id
_entity.type
_entity.pdbx_description
1 polymer ?
#
loop_
_entity_poly.entity_id
_entity_poly.type
_entity_poly.pdbx_seq_one_letter_code
_entity_poly.pdbx_strand_id
1 'polypeptide(L)'
;VSIENVDKPTLSQTDCICRILPLLFEFPVLLTAAATFVEKSYKNNITFVVGADTIARIGEDRYYNDEFSVDDAISVFSAKGIRFVVFGREMSELQHTGATTKGHFQSLKSLGLPSTLTKLCISVEESSFRSDLSSRDLR
;
A
#
# COMPACT_ATOMS: atom_id res chain seq x y z
N VAL A 1 -9.06 -1.22 8.75
CA VAL A 1 -7.86 -1.70 9.44
C VAL A 1 -7.72 -3.19 9.18
N SER A 2 -6.55 -3.64 8.67
CA SER A 2 -6.25 -5.06 8.46
C SER A 2 -5.56 -5.62 9.70
N ILE A 3 -6.08 -6.73 10.22
CA ILE A 3 -5.48 -7.48 11.34
C ILE A 3 -4.29 -8.27 10.84
N GLU A 4 -4.42 -8.87 9.66
CA GLU A 4 -3.39 -9.64 8.97
C GLU A 4 -2.63 -8.76 7.98
N ASN A 5 -1.35 -9.05 7.80
CA ASN A 5 -0.50 -8.38 6.82
C ASN A 5 0.58 -9.35 6.34
N VAL A 6 0.94 -9.32 5.06
CA VAL A 6 1.92 -10.25 4.48
C VAL A 6 3.32 -10.08 5.09
N ASP A 7 3.71 -8.85 5.42
CA ASP A 7 5.07 -8.50 5.89
C ASP A 7 5.17 -8.27 7.41
N LYS A 8 4.09 -8.41 8.15
CA LYS A 8 4.07 -8.04 9.57
C LYS A 8 3.28 -9.08 10.38
N PRO A 9 3.62 -9.26 11.65
CA PRO A 9 2.86 -10.14 12.52
C PRO A 9 1.41 -9.63 12.66
N THR A 10 0.51 -10.57 12.92
CA THR A 10 -0.90 -10.29 13.24
C THR A 10 -0.99 -9.26 14.36
N LEU A 11 -1.90 -8.30 14.22
CA LEU A 11 -2.10 -7.28 15.24
C LEU A 11 -2.74 -7.88 16.49
N SER A 12 -2.23 -7.49 17.65
CA SER A 12 -2.89 -7.79 18.92
C SER A 12 -4.23 -7.05 19.03
N GLN A 13 -5.12 -7.53 19.91
CA GLN A 13 -6.39 -6.84 20.17
C GLN A 13 -6.18 -5.40 20.65
N THR A 14 -5.19 -5.18 21.51
CA THR A 14 -4.84 -3.84 22.01
C THR A 14 -4.39 -2.93 20.88
N ASP A 15 -3.51 -3.40 19.98
CA ASP A 15 -3.08 -2.61 18.84
C ASP A 15 -4.23 -2.28 17.89
N CYS A 16 -5.17 -3.23 17.69
CA CYS A 16 -6.37 -2.98 16.90
C CYS A 16 -7.19 -1.86 17.50
N ILE A 17 -7.47 -1.91 18.80
CA ILE A 17 -8.25 -0.90 19.51
C ILE A 17 -7.57 0.47 19.43
N CYS A 18 -6.26 0.54 19.71
CA CYS A 18 -5.50 1.79 19.65
C CYS A 18 -5.52 2.44 18.26
N ARG A 19 -5.55 1.64 17.19
CA ARG A 19 -5.60 2.15 15.81
C ARG A 19 -6.99 2.55 15.36
N ILE A 20 -8.04 1.90 15.89
CA ILE A 20 -9.41 2.12 15.47
C ILE A 20 -10.03 3.30 16.24
N LEU A 21 -9.75 3.40 17.53
CA LEU A 21 -10.39 4.36 18.42
C LEU A 21 -10.32 5.82 17.92
N PRO A 22 -9.17 6.33 17.45
CA PRO A 22 -9.08 7.70 16.93
C PRO A 22 -9.90 7.93 15.65
N LEU A 23 -10.17 6.87 14.88
CA LEU A 23 -10.84 6.97 13.60
C LEU A 23 -12.36 6.83 13.69
N LEU A 24 -12.87 6.15 14.73
CA LEU A 24 -14.29 5.82 14.85
C LEU A 24 -15.23 7.03 14.91
N PHE A 25 -14.72 8.18 15.37
CA PHE A 25 -15.52 9.40 15.49
C PHE A 25 -15.58 10.21 14.19
N GLU A 26 -14.65 9.94 13.25
CA GLU A 26 -14.52 10.73 12.03
C GLU A 26 -14.83 9.92 10.77
N PHE A 27 -14.57 8.61 10.80
CA PHE A 27 -14.65 7.76 9.61
C PHE A 27 -15.34 6.43 9.89
N PRO A 28 -16.06 5.87 8.90
CA PRO A 28 -16.48 4.48 8.97
C PRO A 28 -15.23 3.57 8.97
N VAL A 29 -15.11 2.68 9.93
CA VAL A 29 -13.96 1.77 10.07
C VAL A 29 -14.40 0.35 9.78
N LEU A 30 -13.72 -0.29 8.81
CA LEU A 30 -13.83 -1.72 8.54
C LEU A 30 -12.63 -2.45 9.14
N LEU A 31 -12.90 -3.46 9.97
CA LEU A 31 -11.90 -4.41 10.44
C LEU A 31 -11.94 -5.66 9.56
N THR A 32 -10.78 -6.12 9.10
CA THR A 32 -10.68 -7.27 8.20
C THR A 32 -9.45 -8.11 8.51
N ALA A 33 -9.56 -9.42 8.29
CA ALA A 33 -8.43 -10.36 8.31
C ALA A 33 -7.74 -10.51 6.94
N ALA A 34 -8.23 -9.83 5.89
CA ALA A 34 -7.62 -9.89 4.58
C ALA A 34 -6.18 -9.38 4.62
N ALA A 35 -5.21 -10.21 4.27
CA ALA A 35 -3.79 -9.86 4.25
C ALA A 35 -3.41 -9.09 2.97
N THR A 36 -3.90 -9.55 1.83
CA THR A 36 -3.58 -9.02 0.49
C THR A 36 -4.62 -8.01 -0.01
N PHE A 37 -4.27 -7.25 -1.05
CA PHE A 37 -5.22 -6.34 -1.71
C PHE A 37 -6.25 -7.08 -2.56
N VAL A 38 -5.92 -8.27 -3.04
CA VAL A 38 -6.88 -9.15 -3.74
C VAL A 38 -8.01 -9.55 -2.80
N GLU A 39 -7.67 -10.02 -1.60
CA GLU A 39 -8.66 -10.37 -0.56
C GLU A 39 -9.47 -9.15 -0.10
N LYS A 40 -8.84 -7.98 -0.01
CA LYS A 40 -9.53 -6.71 0.32
C LYS A 40 -10.48 -6.25 -0.78
N SER A 41 -10.34 -6.76 -1.99
CA SER A 41 -11.21 -6.46 -3.13
C SER A 41 -12.50 -7.29 -3.12
N TYR A 42 -13.18 -7.34 -1.96
CA TYR A 42 -14.43 -8.10 -1.76
C TYR A 42 -15.65 -7.46 -2.45
N LYS A 43 -15.56 -6.18 -2.83
CA LYS A 43 -16.58 -5.45 -3.60
C LYS A 43 -15.99 -4.89 -4.90
N ASN A 44 -16.86 -4.57 -5.84
CA ASN A 44 -16.47 -3.89 -7.07
C ASN A 44 -16.29 -2.38 -6.85
N ASN A 45 -15.54 -1.74 -7.72
CA ASN A 45 -15.34 -0.28 -7.76
C ASN A 45 -14.75 0.30 -6.46
N ILE A 46 -13.84 -0.43 -5.82
CA ILE A 46 -13.09 0.08 -4.66
C ILE A 46 -11.89 0.89 -5.18
N THR A 47 -11.66 2.06 -4.59
CA THR A 47 -10.43 2.81 -4.76
C THR A 47 -9.61 2.73 -3.49
N PHE A 48 -8.41 2.15 -3.59
CA PHE A 48 -7.44 2.10 -2.50
C PHE A 48 -6.53 3.33 -2.54
N VAL A 49 -6.27 3.92 -1.38
CA VAL A 49 -5.26 4.96 -1.20
C VAL A 49 -4.02 4.31 -0.63
N VAL A 50 -2.90 4.40 -1.34
CA VAL A 50 -1.66 3.68 -1.00
C VAL A 50 -0.43 4.55 -1.21
N GLY A 51 0.66 4.22 -0.53
CA GLY A 51 1.98 4.80 -0.80
C GLY A 51 2.69 4.10 -1.97
N ALA A 52 3.71 4.77 -2.52
CA ALA A 52 4.55 4.24 -3.59
C ALA A 52 5.20 2.89 -3.23
N ASP A 53 5.63 2.72 -1.98
CA ASP A 53 6.17 1.46 -1.47
C ASP A 53 5.14 0.32 -1.43
N THR A 54 3.89 0.64 -1.20
CA THR A 54 2.81 -0.35 -1.17
C THR A 54 2.43 -0.80 -2.57
N ILE A 55 2.28 0.12 -3.53
CA ILE A 55 1.95 -0.26 -4.91
C ILE A 55 3.10 -1.02 -5.57
N ALA A 56 4.36 -0.73 -5.23
CA ALA A 56 5.52 -1.49 -5.67
C ALA A 56 5.40 -2.97 -5.26
N ARG A 57 5.05 -3.23 -4.00
CA ARG A 57 4.83 -4.60 -3.50
C ARG A 57 3.66 -5.31 -4.17
N ILE A 58 2.57 -4.62 -4.47
CA ILE A 58 1.44 -5.18 -5.22
C ILE A 58 1.88 -5.65 -6.61
N GLY A 59 2.91 -5.03 -7.19
CA GLY A 59 3.50 -5.41 -8.47
C GLY A 59 4.60 -6.47 -8.40
N GLU A 60 4.87 -7.09 -7.25
CA GLU A 60 5.93 -8.09 -7.08
C GLU A 60 5.35 -9.49 -6.85
N ASP A 61 5.80 -10.48 -7.65
CA ASP A 61 5.33 -11.88 -7.55
C ASP A 61 5.54 -12.53 -6.18
N ARG A 62 6.57 -12.12 -5.43
CA ARG A 62 6.87 -12.67 -4.10
C ARG A 62 5.75 -12.48 -3.05
N TYR A 63 4.77 -11.61 -3.32
CA TYR A 63 3.61 -11.39 -2.45
C TYR A 63 2.41 -12.26 -2.82
N TYR A 64 2.59 -13.12 -3.80
CA TYR A 64 1.61 -14.08 -4.28
C TYR A 64 2.18 -15.50 -4.16
N ASN A 65 1.37 -16.51 -4.31
CA ASN A 65 1.81 -17.91 -4.26
C ASN A 65 2.06 -18.44 -5.68
N ASP A 66 2.60 -19.65 -5.78
CA ASP A 66 2.92 -20.28 -7.07
C ASP A 66 1.68 -20.52 -7.97
N GLU A 67 0.49 -20.50 -7.39
CA GLU A 67 -0.78 -20.72 -8.12
C GLU A 67 -1.46 -19.39 -8.53
N PHE A 68 -0.96 -18.24 -8.06
CA PHE A 68 -1.59 -16.94 -8.26
C PHE A 68 -0.53 -15.85 -8.45
N SER A 69 -0.38 -15.40 -9.67
CA SER A 69 0.64 -14.42 -10.08
C SER A 69 0.19 -12.95 -9.92
N VAL A 70 1.13 -12.02 -10.13
CA VAL A 70 0.82 -10.58 -10.27
C VAL A 70 -0.19 -10.33 -11.40
N ASP A 71 -0.07 -11.03 -12.52
CA ASP A 71 -0.98 -10.85 -13.66
C ASP A 71 -2.40 -11.31 -13.33
N ASP A 72 -2.55 -12.37 -12.53
CA ASP A 72 -3.86 -12.82 -12.02
C ASP A 72 -4.46 -11.77 -11.09
N ALA A 73 -3.66 -11.21 -10.19
CA ALA A 73 -4.09 -10.14 -9.30
C ALA A 73 -4.56 -8.90 -10.07
N ILE A 74 -3.79 -8.46 -11.08
CA ILE A 74 -4.14 -7.34 -11.95
C ILE A 74 -5.44 -7.62 -12.73
N SER A 75 -5.62 -8.86 -13.18
CA SER A 75 -6.85 -9.29 -13.87
C SER A 75 -8.06 -9.20 -12.95
N VAL A 76 -7.94 -9.64 -11.69
CA VAL A 76 -9.00 -9.51 -10.67
C VAL A 76 -9.28 -8.03 -10.39
N PHE A 77 -8.26 -7.18 -10.23
CA PHE A 77 -8.45 -5.75 -9.99
C PHE A 77 -9.19 -5.09 -11.17
N SER A 78 -8.77 -5.39 -12.39
CA SER A 78 -9.38 -4.85 -13.61
C SER A 78 -10.84 -5.27 -13.73
N ALA A 79 -11.13 -6.57 -13.57
CA ALA A 79 -12.49 -7.12 -13.69
C ALA A 79 -13.45 -6.53 -12.64
N LYS A 80 -12.94 -6.23 -11.44
CA LYS A 80 -13.72 -5.62 -10.35
C LYS A 80 -13.74 -4.09 -10.36
N GLY A 81 -13.10 -3.43 -11.32
CA GLY A 81 -13.01 -1.97 -11.37
C GLY A 81 -12.23 -1.35 -10.22
N ILE A 82 -11.25 -2.09 -9.66
CA ILE A 82 -10.39 -1.60 -8.58
C ILE A 82 -9.45 -0.53 -9.11
N ARG A 83 -9.22 0.52 -8.32
CA ARG A 83 -8.28 1.61 -8.61
C ARG A 83 -7.37 1.85 -7.42
N PHE A 84 -6.20 2.47 -7.69
CA PHE A 84 -5.25 2.86 -6.68
C PHE A 84 -4.91 4.34 -6.84
N VAL A 85 -5.09 5.12 -5.77
CA VAL A 85 -4.54 6.48 -5.67
C VAL A 85 -3.20 6.35 -4.96
N VAL A 86 -2.13 6.70 -5.67
CA VAL A 86 -0.76 6.45 -5.24
C VAL A 86 -0.08 7.74 -4.83
N PHE A 87 0.27 7.83 -3.56
CA PHE A 87 1.06 8.93 -3.00
C PHE A 87 2.55 8.59 -3.07
N GLY A 88 3.32 9.53 -3.61
CA GLY A 88 4.78 9.46 -3.57
C GLY A 88 5.31 9.60 -2.15
N ARG A 89 6.55 9.16 -1.95
CA ARG A 89 7.22 9.20 -0.65
C ARG A 89 8.72 9.38 -0.80
N GLU A 90 9.33 10.06 0.16
CA GLU A 90 10.79 10.05 0.30
C GLU A 90 11.27 8.70 0.83
N MET A 91 12.16 8.06 0.10
CA MET A 91 12.83 6.82 0.52
C MET A 91 14.23 7.18 1.03
N SER A 92 14.46 7.00 2.32
CA SER A 92 15.81 7.08 2.87
C SER A 92 16.57 5.80 2.53
N GLU A 93 17.64 5.90 1.76
CA GLU A 93 18.61 4.83 1.61
C GLU A 93 19.43 4.72 2.91
N LEU A 94 19.17 3.66 3.66
CA LEU A 94 20.06 3.22 4.74
C LEU A 94 21.31 2.60 4.08
N GLN A 95 22.33 3.40 3.85
CA GLN A 95 23.62 2.85 3.49
C GLN A 95 24.23 2.14 4.71
N HIS A 96 24.86 0.99 4.49
CA HIS A 96 25.59 0.20 5.50
C HIS A 96 26.72 0.97 6.22
N THR A 97 26.96 2.23 5.86
CA THR A 97 28.03 3.10 6.39
C THR A 97 27.55 4.17 7.37
N GLY A 98 26.28 4.17 7.78
CA GLY A 98 25.76 5.13 8.78
C GLY A 98 25.62 6.58 8.31
N ALA A 99 25.87 6.89 7.04
CA ALA A 99 25.64 8.20 6.46
C ALA A 99 24.24 8.25 5.82
N THR A 100 23.38 9.15 6.30
CA THR A 100 22.06 9.42 5.70
C THR A 100 22.30 10.25 4.44
N THR A 101 22.20 9.63 3.27
CA THR A 101 22.09 10.37 2.00
C THR A 101 20.68 10.94 1.88
N LYS A 102 20.57 12.13 1.25
CA LYS A 102 19.27 12.76 0.97
C LYS A 102 18.37 11.74 0.28
N GLY A 103 17.21 11.48 0.87
CA GLY A 103 16.26 10.53 0.34
C GLY A 103 15.81 10.92 -1.06
N HIS A 104 15.60 9.92 -1.91
CA HIS A 104 15.03 10.10 -3.24
C HIS A 104 13.51 9.99 -3.15
N PHE A 105 12.80 10.99 -3.69
CA PHE A 105 11.34 10.94 -3.74
C PHE A 105 10.89 9.91 -4.78
N GLN A 106 10.22 8.86 -4.33
CA GLN A 106 9.60 7.85 -5.17
C GLN A 106 8.15 8.23 -5.47
N SER A 107 7.85 8.39 -6.75
CA SER A 107 6.50 8.55 -7.27
C SER A 107 6.10 7.32 -8.09
N LEU A 108 4.83 7.23 -8.47
CA LEU A 108 4.36 6.17 -9.37
C LEU A 108 5.19 6.08 -10.66
N LYS A 109 5.65 7.22 -11.18
CA LYS A 109 6.43 7.30 -12.44
C LYS A 109 7.83 6.74 -12.31
N SER A 110 8.42 6.74 -11.12
CA SER A 110 9.77 6.21 -10.86
C SER A 110 9.76 4.70 -10.54
N LEU A 111 8.59 4.11 -10.37
CA LEU A 111 8.43 2.68 -10.12
C LEU A 111 8.36 1.93 -11.46
N GLY A 112 9.18 0.90 -11.62
CA GLY A 112 9.18 0.02 -12.80
C GLY A 112 8.01 -0.98 -12.80
N LEU A 113 6.78 -0.51 -12.59
CA LEU A 113 5.60 -1.37 -12.50
C LEU A 113 5.13 -1.89 -13.87
N PRO A 114 4.47 -3.06 -13.91
CA PRO A 114 3.76 -3.52 -15.10
C PRO A 114 2.81 -2.45 -15.63
N SER A 115 2.80 -2.24 -16.95
CA SER A 115 1.95 -1.22 -17.58
C SER A 115 0.46 -1.46 -17.33
N THR A 116 0.05 -2.71 -17.16
CA THR A 116 -1.31 -3.13 -16.81
C THR A 116 -1.70 -2.64 -15.41
N LEU A 117 -0.82 -2.77 -14.42
CA LEU A 117 -1.03 -2.25 -13.08
C LEU A 117 -1.05 -0.71 -13.06
N THR A 118 -0.13 -0.08 -13.79
CA THR A 118 -0.04 1.39 -13.87
C THR A 118 -1.35 2.02 -14.41
N LYS A 119 -2.05 1.37 -15.33
CA LYS A 119 -3.37 1.81 -15.83
C LYS A 119 -4.46 1.84 -14.77
N LEU A 120 -4.32 1.08 -13.70
CA LEU A 120 -5.25 1.08 -12.56
C LEU A 120 -4.91 2.14 -11.51
N CYS A 121 -3.78 2.86 -11.69
CA CYS A 121 -3.24 3.80 -10.73
C CYS A 121 -3.49 5.25 -11.15
N ILE A 122 -3.74 6.10 -10.15
CA ILE A 122 -3.78 7.56 -10.25
C ILE A 122 -2.63 8.10 -9.39
N SER A 123 -1.67 8.78 -10.01
CA SER A 123 -0.53 9.39 -9.29
C SER A 123 -0.97 10.69 -8.63
N VAL A 124 -0.61 10.84 -7.36
CA VAL A 124 -0.64 12.14 -6.69
C VAL A 124 0.74 12.75 -6.80
N GLU A 125 0.83 13.91 -7.47
CA GLU A 125 2.10 14.58 -7.70
C GLU A 125 2.64 15.19 -6.40
N GLU A 126 3.96 15.26 -6.25
CA GLU A 126 4.64 15.82 -5.08
C GLU A 126 4.20 17.26 -4.77
N SER A 127 3.96 18.06 -5.81
CA SER A 127 3.47 19.44 -5.69
C SER A 127 2.08 19.55 -5.06
N SER A 128 1.27 18.48 -5.15
CA SER A 128 -0.09 18.45 -4.59
C SER A 128 -0.11 17.90 -3.16
N PHE A 129 0.78 16.99 -2.85
CA PHE A 129 0.90 16.41 -1.51
C PHE A 129 2.29 15.78 -1.31
N ARG A 130 2.95 16.17 -0.22
CA ARG A 130 4.18 15.53 0.26
C ARG A 130 4.06 15.27 1.76
N SER A 131 4.36 14.04 2.17
CA SER A 131 4.52 13.69 3.57
C SER A 131 5.73 12.75 3.71
N ASP A 132 6.68 13.15 4.55
CA ASP A 132 7.88 12.37 4.84
C ASP A 132 7.68 11.45 6.06
N LEU A 133 6.48 11.49 6.67
CA LEU A 133 6.11 10.63 7.80
C LEU A 133 5.98 9.17 7.38
N SER A 134 6.64 8.29 8.11
CA SER A 134 6.49 6.85 7.94
C SER A 134 5.69 6.22 9.07
N SER A 135 5.08 5.07 8.80
CA SER A 135 4.40 4.30 9.85
C SER A 135 5.37 3.79 10.94
N ARG A 136 6.69 3.93 10.75
CA ARG A 136 7.71 3.65 11.77
C ARG A 136 7.89 4.84 12.71
N ASP A 137 7.76 6.06 12.20
CA ASP A 137 7.91 7.30 12.97
C ASP A 137 6.72 7.54 13.91
N LEU A 138 5.59 6.85 13.64
CA LEU A 138 4.35 6.95 14.41
C LEU A 138 4.15 5.81 15.45
N ARG A 139 5.20 5.01 15.72
CA ARG A 139 5.15 3.87 16.65
C ARG A 139 5.94 4.10 17.91
#